data_9ad495389c2ce02d3a8f15aba0f7ca61
#
_entry.id   9ad495389c2ce02d3a8f15aba0f7ca61
#
_cell.length_a   1.000
_cell.length_b   1.000
_cell.length_c   1.000
_cell.angle_alpha   90.00
_cell.angle_beta   90.00
_cell.angle_gamma   90.00
#
_symmetry.space_group_name_H-M   'P 1'
#
loop_
_entity.id
_entity.type
_entity.pdbx_description
1 polymer ?
#
loop_
_entity_poly.entity_id
_entity_poly.type
_entity_poly.pdbx_seq_one_letter_code
_entity_poly.pdbx_strand_id
1 'polypeptide(L)'
;LTSPKVDRIYGLHLWPTVPMGKIGIRWSNLMAQTSDFEIKVHGKSAHASTPQMGIDAIVVAAELITMIQSVITRDVDPHQDALLTLGKIVGGTSHNVIAEEVTMSGTLRVFSNELYDKLMRQIIALLKGLEMATGAGISMETIVHYPYVANPRPMVEKFYTVLDSMDDVVLVEPVMAAEDFAEYQQEVEGMFMFLGVNGGRGGAPLHSSKFDFDEEVLLVGVEAFKRILESENYA
;
A
#
# COMPACT_ATOMS: atom_id res chain seq x y z
N LEU A 1 22.50 6.82 -5.43
CA LEU A 1 22.33 8.29 -5.51
C LEU A 1 23.59 9.06 -5.04
N THR A 2 24.73 8.41 -5.04
CA THR A 2 26.00 8.98 -4.53
C THR A 2 26.97 9.40 -5.63
N SER A 3 26.82 8.90 -6.88
CA SER A 3 27.72 9.25 -7.99
C SER A 3 26.94 9.30 -9.33
N PRO A 4 26.60 10.48 -9.83
CA PRO A 4 26.71 11.77 -9.16
C PRO A 4 25.85 11.83 -7.90
N LYS A 5 26.19 12.76 -6.99
CA LYS A 5 25.34 13.03 -5.84
C LYS A 5 24.02 13.62 -6.30
N VAL A 6 22.92 13.03 -5.84
CA VAL A 6 21.57 13.53 -6.08
C VAL A 6 21.11 14.29 -4.83
N ASP A 7 20.70 15.54 -4.98
CA ASP A 7 20.24 16.36 -3.87
C ASP A 7 18.72 16.30 -3.71
N ARG A 8 17.99 16.14 -4.81
CA ARG A 8 16.52 16.02 -4.82
C ARG A 8 16.02 15.12 -5.93
N ILE A 9 14.86 14.53 -5.73
CA ILE A 9 14.18 13.69 -6.72
C ILE A 9 12.72 14.11 -6.87
N TYR A 10 12.21 14.05 -8.10
CA TYR A 10 10.82 14.38 -8.42
C TYR A 10 10.20 13.26 -9.24
N GLY A 11 9.02 12.82 -8.85
CA GLY A 11 8.23 11.80 -9.53
C GLY A 11 6.85 12.30 -9.92
N LEU A 12 6.27 11.68 -10.94
CA LEU A 12 4.92 11.99 -11.41
C LEU A 12 4.24 10.72 -11.90
N HIS A 13 2.99 10.50 -11.49
CA HIS A 13 2.17 9.38 -11.93
C HIS A 13 0.84 9.88 -12.51
N LEU A 14 0.37 9.27 -13.59
CA LEU A 14 -0.98 9.51 -14.12
C LEU A 14 -2.04 9.12 -13.10
N TRP A 15 -3.03 9.99 -12.85
CA TRP A 15 -4.00 9.71 -11.80
C TRP A 15 -5.45 9.94 -12.24
N PRO A 16 -6.28 8.87 -12.28
CA PRO A 16 -7.61 8.92 -12.89
C PRO A 16 -8.67 9.66 -12.06
N THR A 17 -8.39 10.03 -10.81
CA THR A 17 -9.32 10.83 -9.98
C THR A 17 -8.98 12.31 -9.95
N VAL A 18 -7.82 12.70 -10.47
CA VAL A 18 -7.44 14.10 -10.65
C VAL A 18 -7.98 14.58 -12.00
N PRO A 19 -8.59 15.79 -12.09
CA PRO A 19 -9.09 16.33 -13.35
C PRO A 19 -8.01 16.39 -14.43
N MET A 20 -8.38 16.10 -15.67
CA MET A 20 -7.47 16.05 -16.81
C MET A 20 -6.65 17.35 -16.94
N GLY A 21 -5.34 17.20 -17.09
CA GLY A 21 -4.39 18.31 -17.23
C GLY A 21 -4.07 19.04 -15.93
N LYS A 22 -4.59 18.62 -14.77
CA LYS A 22 -4.24 19.20 -13.48
C LYS A 22 -3.09 18.42 -12.82
N ILE A 23 -2.25 19.12 -12.05
CA ILE A 23 -1.21 18.53 -11.21
C ILE A 23 -1.76 18.40 -9.79
N GLY A 24 -1.95 17.18 -9.32
CA GLY A 24 -2.34 16.90 -7.94
C GLY A 24 -1.12 16.88 -7.03
N ILE A 25 -1.10 17.71 -6.00
CA ILE A 25 -0.03 17.72 -4.99
C ILE A 25 -0.61 17.75 -3.58
N ARG A 26 0.19 17.30 -2.62
CA ARG A 26 -0.13 17.35 -1.19
C ARG A 26 1.17 17.35 -0.39
N TRP A 27 1.23 18.12 0.69
CA TRP A 27 2.28 17.98 1.70
C TRP A 27 1.95 16.83 2.66
N SER A 28 2.96 16.26 3.33
CA SER A 28 2.82 15.07 4.17
C SER A 28 2.44 13.84 3.36
N ASN A 29 1.70 12.92 3.94
CA ASN A 29 1.35 11.63 3.34
C ASN A 29 0.54 11.80 2.06
N LEU A 30 1.05 11.25 0.97
CA LEU A 30 0.37 11.22 -0.34
C LEU A 30 -0.08 9.79 -0.69
N MET A 31 0.81 8.80 -0.52
CA MET A 31 0.52 7.39 -0.81
C MET A 31 0.94 6.50 0.36
N ALA A 32 0.21 5.43 0.59
CA ALA A 32 0.39 4.58 1.77
C ALA A 32 1.65 3.71 1.69
N GLN A 33 2.23 3.43 2.86
CA GLN A 33 3.09 2.27 3.06
C GLN A 33 2.28 1.01 2.81
N THR A 34 2.86 0.03 2.11
CA THR A 34 2.25 -1.28 1.89
C THR A 34 3.12 -2.39 2.43
N SER A 35 2.48 -3.44 2.92
CA SER A 35 3.12 -4.71 3.21
C SER A 35 2.19 -5.83 2.74
N ASP A 36 2.54 -6.47 1.65
CA ASP A 36 1.85 -7.66 1.17
C ASP A 36 2.47 -8.88 1.83
N PHE A 37 1.63 -9.77 2.34
CA PHE A 37 2.08 -10.91 3.14
C PHE A 37 1.33 -12.19 2.79
N GLU A 38 1.99 -13.32 3.10
CA GLU A 38 1.40 -14.65 3.06
C GLU A 38 1.48 -15.28 4.46
N ILE A 39 0.38 -15.90 4.89
CA ILE A 39 0.30 -16.67 6.13
C ILE A 39 0.00 -18.11 5.76
N LYS A 40 0.79 -19.05 6.31
CA LYS A 40 0.55 -20.49 6.19
C LYS A 40 0.19 -21.07 7.54
N VAL A 41 -0.90 -21.81 7.56
CA VAL A 41 -1.35 -22.57 8.72
C VAL A 41 -1.12 -24.06 8.42
N HIS A 42 -0.26 -24.70 9.21
CA HIS A 42 0.05 -26.11 9.12
C HIS A 42 -0.65 -26.85 10.26
N GLY A 43 -1.61 -27.66 9.90
CA GLY A 43 -2.34 -28.54 10.79
C GLY A 43 -1.84 -29.99 10.71
N LYS A 44 -2.75 -30.90 10.95
CA LYS A 44 -2.53 -32.34 10.85
C LYS A 44 -3.74 -33.02 10.24
N SER A 45 -3.54 -33.74 9.13
CA SER A 45 -4.59 -34.46 8.45
C SER A 45 -5.15 -35.62 9.30
N ALA A 46 -6.46 -35.84 9.20
CA ALA A 46 -7.17 -36.95 9.78
C ALA A 46 -8.48 -37.21 9.03
N HIS A 47 -9.11 -38.36 9.25
CA HIS A 47 -10.44 -38.60 8.73
C HIS A 47 -11.47 -37.71 9.42
N ALA A 48 -12.39 -37.10 8.66
CA ALA A 48 -13.35 -36.13 9.20
C ALA A 48 -14.24 -36.67 10.33
N SER A 49 -14.42 -38.01 10.42
CA SER A 49 -15.16 -38.67 11.53
C SER A 49 -14.36 -38.82 12.82
N THR A 50 -13.04 -38.54 12.79
CA THR A 50 -12.14 -38.66 13.94
C THR A 50 -11.30 -37.37 14.08
N PRO A 51 -11.93 -36.17 14.21
CA PRO A 51 -11.25 -34.88 14.18
C PRO A 51 -10.24 -34.71 15.32
N GLN A 52 -10.43 -35.41 16.45
CA GLN A 52 -9.51 -35.39 17.59
C GLN A 52 -8.12 -35.99 17.30
N MET A 53 -7.96 -36.66 16.16
CA MET A 53 -6.68 -37.20 15.71
C MET A 53 -5.87 -36.25 14.84
N GLY A 54 -6.50 -35.16 14.40
CA GLY A 54 -5.93 -34.11 13.55
C GLY A 54 -5.81 -32.75 14.23
N ILE A 55 -5.34 -31.79 13.45
CA ILE A 55 -5.39 -30.34 13.75
C ILE A 55 -5.96 -29.69 12.49
N ASP A 56 -7.13 -29.11 12.59
CA ASP A 56 -7.86 -28.58 11.42
C ASP A 56 -7.35 -27.20 11.03
N ALA A 57 -6.51 -27.16 9.98
CA ALA A 57 -5.95 -25.91 9.47
C ALA A 57 -7.01 -24.93 8.96
N ILE A 58 -8.19 -25.40 8.49
CA ILE A 58 -9.29 -24.54 8.04
C ILE A 58 -9.93 -23.83 9.24
N VAL A 59 -10.19 -24.53 10.34
CA VAL A 59 -10.76 -23.93 11.54
C VAL A 59 -9.80 -22.90 12.13
N VAL A 60 -8.53 -23.26 12.27
CA VAL A 60 -7.48 -22.33 12.76
C VAL A 60 -7.36 -21.08 11.88
N ALA A 61 -7.40 -21.25 10.55
CA ALA A 61 -7.36 -20.12 9.61
C ALA A 61 -8.60 -19.21 9.74
N ALA A 62 -9.78 -19.77 9.94
CA ALA A 62 -11.02 -19.01 10.14
C ALA A 62 -10.99 -18.18 11.42
N GLU A 63 -10.50 -18.76 12.53
CA GLU A 63 -10.28 -18.02 13.79
C GLU A 63 -9.27 -16.89 13.60
N LEU A 64 -8.14 -17.17 12.94
CA LEU A 64 -7.09 -16.21 12.68
C LEU A 64 -7.60 -15.00 11.85
N ILE A 65 -8.41 -15.23 10.80
CA ILE A 65 -9.02 -14.17 9.99
C ILE A 65 -9.82 -13.22 10.89
N THR A 66 -10.66 -13.76 11.78
CA THR A 66 -11.49 -12.97 12.69
C THR A 66 -10.65 -12.17 13.67
N MET A 67 -9.61 -12.80 14.24
CA MET A 67 -8.70 -12.14 15.19
C MET A 67 -7.91 -11.01 14.53
N ILE A 68 -7.35 -11.22 13.35
CA ILE A 68 -6.59 -10.20 12.60
C ILE A 68 -7.50 -8.99 12.27
N GLN A 69 -8.75 -9.20 11.85
CA GLN A 69 -9.68 -8.11 11.59
C GLN A 69 -9.98 -7.27 12.86
N SER A 70 -9.96 -7.90 14.03
CA SER A 70 -10.16 -7.17 15.29
C SER A 70 -9.02 -6.20 15.62
N VAL A 71 -7.79 -6.48 15.18
CA VAL A 71 -6.63 -5.57 15.34
C VAL A 71 -6.90 -4.22 14.69
N ILE A 72 -7.37 -4.22 13.44
CA ILE A 72 -7.70 -2.97 12.75
C ILE A 72 -8.89 -2.25 13.42
N THR A 73 -9.93 -2.98 13.78
CA THR A 73 -11.19 -2.36 14.24
C THR A 73 -11.16 -1.93 15.70
N ARG A 74 -10.20 -2.39 16.52
CA ARG A 74 -10.16 -2.16 17.98
C ARG A 74 -8.88 -1.49 18.46
N ASP A 75 -7.76 -1.67 17.76
CA ASP A 75 -6.45 -1.19 18.20
C ASP A 75 -5.93 0.01 17.42
N VAL A 76 -6.56 0.34 16.26
CA VAL A 76 -6.27 1.55 15.49
C VAL A 76 -7.15 2.69 16.00
N ASP A 77 -6.54 3.86 16.21
CA ASP A 77 -7.28 5.08 16.51
C ASP A 77 -8.21 5.41 15.32
N PRO A 78 -9.51 5.70 15.56
CA PRO A 78 -10.45 6.04 14.48
C PRO A 78 -10.03 7.22 13.58
N HIS A 79 -9.09 8.05 14.03
CA HIS A 79 -8.52 9.16 13.26
C HIS A 79 -7.26 8.78 12.46
N GLN A 80 -6.82 7.52 12.57
CA GLN A 80 -5.68 7.00 11.80
C GLN A 80 -6.16 6.13 10.64
N ASP A 81 -5.62 6.37 9.46
CA ASP A 81 -5.92 5.56 8.29
C ASP A 81 -5.11 4.27 8.30
N ALA A 82 -5.81 3.14 8.34
CA ALA A 82 -5.25 1.81 8.22
C ALA A 82 -6.19 0.88 7.45
N LEU A 83 -5.62 0.06 6.59
CA LEU A 83 -6.32 -0.96 5.82
C LEU A 83 -5.62 -2.30 5.97
N LEU A 84 -6.36 -3.34 6.33
CA LEU A 84 -5.90 -4.72 6.23
C LEU A 84 -6.92 -5.54 5.47
N THR A 85 -6.48 -6.21 4.42
CA THR A 85 -7.31 -7.07 3.60
C THR A 85 -6.66 -8.43 3.44
N LEU A 86 -7.41 -9.49 3.71
CA LEU A 86 -7.07 -10.86 3.31
C LEU A 86 -7.84 -11.15 2.02
N GLY A 87 -7.14 -11.09 0.88
CA GLY A 87 -7.75 -11.17 -0.44
C GLY A 87 -7.80 -12.58 -1.03
N LYS A 88 -7.08 -13.53 -0.44
CA LYS A 88 -7.01 -14.90 -0.92
C LYS A 88 -6.89 -15.89 0.24
N ILE A 89 -7.59 -17.01 0.13
CA ILE A 89 -7.46 -18.18 1.00
C ILE A 89 -7.57 -19.44 0.17
N VAL A 90 -6.67 -20.39 0.39
CA VAL A 90 -6.64 -21.70 -0.28
C VAL A 90 -6.29 -22.77 0.75
N GLY A 91 -7.03 -23.86 0.80
CA GLY A 91 -6.74 -24.98 1.71
C GLY A 91 -7.68 -26.15 1.57
N GLY A 92 -7.25 -27.30 2.15
CA GLY A 92 -7.98 -28.55 2.10
C GLY A 92 -7.88 -29.29 0.75
N THR A 93 -8.12 -30.58 0.78
CA THR A 93 -8.02 -31.48 -0.39
C THR A 93 -9.33 -32.23 -0.69
N SER A 94 -10.13 -32.55 0.33
CA SER A 94 -11.38 -33.31 0.21
C SER A 94 -12.33 -32.98 1.37
N HIS A 95 -13.63 -33.08 1.12
CA HIS A 95 -14.69 -32.81 2.10
C HIS A 95 -14.70 -33.74 3.32
N ASN A 96 -14.09 -34.90 3.22
CA ASN A 96 -14.04 -35.93 4.29
C ASN A 96 -12.66 -36.08 4.93
N VAL A 97 -11.75 -35.14 4.72
CA VAL A 97 -10.39 -35.09 5.27
C VAL A 97 -10.16 -33.78 5.98
N ILE A 98 -9.70 -33.84 7.23
CA ILE A 98 -9.23 -32.64 7.97
C ILE A 98 -8.07 -32.00 7.20
N ALA A 99 -8.17 -30.72 6.94
CA ALA A 99 -7.18 -29.98 6.16
C ALA A 99 -5.84 -29.90 6.90
N GLU A 100 -4.77 -30.26 6.21
CA GLU A 100 -3.40 -30.22 6.74
C GLU A 100 -2.76 -28.83 6.52
N GLU A 101 -3.19 -28.09 5.49
CA GLU A 101 -2.62 -26.79 5.16
C GLU A 101 -3.68 -25.81 4.68
N VAL A 102 -3.53 -24.56 5.10
CA VAL A 102 -4.22 -23.40 4.54
C VAL A 102 -3.21 -22.28 4.30
N THR A 103 -3.26 -21.69 3.13
CA THR A 103 -2.50 -20.48 2.77
C THR A 103 -3.44 -19.30 2.60
N MET A 104 -3.09 -18.17 3.20
CA MET A 104 -3.81 -16.89 3.07
C MET A 104 -2.87 -15.81 2.61
N SER A 105 -3.30 -14.94 1.71
CA SER A 105 -2.52 -13.78 1.29
C SER A 105 -3.30 -12.50 1.51
N GLY A 106 -2.62 -11.46 1.95
CA GLY A 106 -3.23 -10.18 2.29
C GLY A 106 -2.28 -9.00 2.14
N THR A 107 -2.83 -7.83 2.41
CA THR A 107 -2.10 -6.56 2.40
C THR A 107 -2.44 -5.73 3.63
N LEU A 108 -1.43 -5.09 4.22
CA LEU A 108 -1.56 -4.06 5.25
C LEU A 108 -1.11 -2.73 4.66
N ARG A 109 -1.91 -1.67 4.84
CA ARG A 109 -1.60 -0.32 4.37
C ARG A 109 -1.83 0.70 5.46
N VAL A 110 -0.86 1.59 5.66
CA VAL A 110 -0.87 2.65 6.68
C VAL A 110 -0.09 3.87 6.20
N PHE A 111 -0.16 4.98 6.95
CA PHE A 111 0.63 6.19 6.68
C PHE A 111 1.66 6.51 7.77
N SER A 112 2.06 5.54 8.59
CA SER A 112 2.98 5.75 9.70
C SER A 112 3.76 4.47 10.00
N ASN A 113 5.08 4.59 10.14
CA ASN A 113 5.94 3.48 10.54
C ASN A 113 5.60 2.98 11.95
N GLU A 114 5.26 3.89 12.87
CA GLU A 114 4.88 3.51 14.25
C GLU A 114 3.61 2.67 14.26
N LEU A 115 2.61 3.05 13.46
CA LEU A 115 1.38 2.29 13.33
C LEU A 115 1.63 0.93 12.67
N TYR A 116 2.44 0.90 11.60
CA TYR A 116 2.84 -0.33 10.95
C TYR A 116 3.49 -1.31 11.93
N ASP A 117 4.50 -0.86 12.66
CA ASP A 117 5.24 -1.67 13.63
C ASP A 117 4.33 -2.17 14.76
N LYS A 118 3.41 -1.32 15.23
CA LYS A 118 2.41 -1.71 16.23
C LYS A 118 1.55 -2.84 15.71
N LEU A 119 0.95 -2.68 14.52
CA LEU A 119 0.04 -3.67 13.94
C LEU A 119 0.74 -4.98 13.63
N MET A 120 1.95 -4.93 13.06
CA MET A 120 2.74 -6.12 12.79
C MET A 120 3.10 -6.89 14.07
N ARG A 121 3.50 -6.19 15.14
CA ARG A 121 3.74 -6.85 16.44
C ARG A 121 2.49 -7.53 16.98
N GLN A 122 1.32 -6.90 16.86
CA GLN A 122 0.05 -7.48 17.30
C GLN A 122 -0.34 -8.70 16.47
N ILE A 123 -0.24 -8.62 15.14
CA ILE A 123 -0.49 -9.76 14.24
C ILE A 123 0.41 -10.93 14.62
N ILE A 124 1.73 -10.71 14.73
CA ILE A 124 2.68 -11.76 15.12
C ILE A 124 2.34 -12.37 16.48
N ALA A 125 1.90 -11.55 17.45
CA ALA A 125 1.48 -12.06 18.75
C ALA A 125 0.22 -12.94 18.67
N LEU A 126 -0.75 -12.58 17.80
CA LEU A 126 -1.93 -13.40 17.55
C LEU A 126 -1.57 -14.74 16.93
N LEU A 127 -0.66 -14.76 15.91
CA LEU A 127 -0.18 -15.99 15.30
C LEU A 127 0.40 -16.93 16.36
N LYS A 128 1.31 -16.44 17.19
CA LYS A 128 1.93 -17.23 18.27
C LYS A 128 0.93 -17.71 19.32
N GLY A 129 -0.03 -16.86 19.71
CA GLY A 129 -1.08 -17.22 20.64
C GLY A 129 -1.95 -18.36 20.10
N LEU A 130 -2.29 -18.30 18.83
CA LEU A 130 -3.11 -19.34 18.18
C LEU A 130 -2.34 -20.65 17.98
N GLU A 131 -1.04 -20.59 17.65
CA GLU A 131 -0.16 -21.77 17.63
C GLU A 131 -0.17 -22.49 18.99
N MET A 132 0.00 -21.74 20.08
CA MET A 132 0.00 -22.30 21.44
C MET A 132 -1.35 -22.90 21.82
N ALA A 133 -2.46 -22.29 21.40
CA ALA A 133 -3.80 -22.74 21.73
C ALA A 133 -4.23 -23.99 20.95
N THR A 134 -3.81 -24.13 19.70
CA THR A 134 -4.30 -25.15 18.77
C THR A 134 -3.30 -26.26 18.48
N GLY A 135 -2.01 -25.98 18.67
CA GLY A 135 -0.92 -26.87 18.27
C GLY A 135 -0.63 -26.87 16.77
N ALA A 136 -1.30 -25.99 15.99
CA ALA A 136 -0.97 -25.76 14.58
C ALA A 136 0.35 -25.00 14.45
N GLY A 137 1.11 -25.21 13.38
CA GLY A 137 2.23 -24.34 13.01
C GLY A 137 1.71 -23.17 12.19
N ILE A 138 2.09 -21.92 12.54
CA ILE A 138 1.67 -20.75 11.78
C ILE A 138 2.88 -19.90 11.43
N SER A 139 3.10 -19.68 10.13
CA SER A 139 4.17 -18.81 9.63
C SER A 139 3.60 -17.64 8.82
N MET A 140 4.31 -16.51 8.84
CA MET A 140 4.00 -15.34 8.04
C MET A 140 5.27 -14.85 7.35
N GLU A 141 5.14 -14.53 6.08
CA GLU A 141 6.20 -13.96 5.24
C GLU A 141 5.70 -12.66 4.59
N THR A 142 6.54 -11.63 4.64
CA THR A 142 6.30 -10.40 3.87
C THR A 142 6.84 -10.59 2.46
N ILE A 143 5.99 -10.41 1.45
CA ILE A 143 6.32 -10.60 0.03
C ILE A 143 6.77 -9.29 -0.61
N VAL A 144 6.04 -8.20 -0.31
CA VAL A 144 6.31 -6.85 -0.80
C VAL A 144 6.21 -5.88 0.36
N HIS A 145 7.13 -4.93 0.40
CA HIS A 145 7.08 -3.83 1.36
C HIS A 145 7.61 -2.57 0.69
N TYR A 146 6.79 -1.49 0.71
CA TYR A 146 7.21 -0.14 0.32
C TYR A 146 6.87 0.83 1.45
N PRO A 147 7.76 1.79 1.77
CA PRO A 147 7.44 2.89 2.65
C PRO A 147 6.25 3.73 2.13
N TYR A 148 5.76 4.66 2.92
CA TYR A 148 4.78 5.64 2.46
C TYR A 148 5.47 6.79 1.70
N VAL A 149 4.79 7.31 0.67
CA VAL A 149 5.21 8.55 0.00
C VAL A 149 4.73 9.74 0.82
N ALA A 150 5.67 10.56 1.27
CA ALA A 150 5.38 11.81 1.98
C ALA A 150 6.17 12.97 1.39
N ASN A 151 5.46 13.98 0.92
CA ASN A 151 6.09 15.15 0.36
C ASN A 151 6.49 16.16 1.46
N PRO A 152 7.77 16.60 1.51
CA PRO A 152 8.19 17.63 2.44
C PRO A 152 7.42 18.92 2.21
N ARG A 153 6.86 19.49 3.30
CA ARG A 153 6.05 20.72 3.20
C ARG A 153 6.76 21.88 2.52
N PRO A 154 8.05 22.16 2.82
CA PRO A 154 8.74 23.27 2.15
C PRO A 154 8.87 23.08 0.63
N MET A 155 9.05 21.85 0.16
CA MET A 155 9.09 21.55 -1.27
C MET A 155 7.73 21.83 -1.92
N VAL A 156 6.65 21.31 -1.30
CA VAL A 156 5.30 21.52 -1.85
C VAL A 156 4.92 22.99 -1.88
N GLU A 157 5.18 23.75 -0.81
CA GLU A 157 4.91 25.19 -0.76
C GLU A 157 5.68 25.97 -1.84
N LYS A 158 6.96 25.64 -2.04
CA LYS A 158 7.77 26.23 -3.11
C LYS A 158 7.17 25.92 -4.48
N PHE A 159 6.91 24.66 -4.77
CA PHE A 159 6.44 24.25 -6.09
C PHE A 159 4.96 24.57 -6.33
N TYR A 160 4.14 24.65 -5.28
CA TYR A 160 2.80 25.18 -5.42
C TYR A 160 2.83 26.56 -6.07
N THR A 161 3.67 27.47 -5.57
CA THR A 161 3.83 28.82 -6.15
C THR A 161 4.35 28.80 -7.58
N VAL A 162 5.28 27.89 -7.90
CA VAL A 162 5.87 27.75 -9.25
C VAL A 162 4.86 27.20 -10.25
N LEU A 163 4.06 26.21 -9.84
CA LEU A 163 3.10 25.52 -10.69
C LEU A 163 1.74 26.21 -10.75
N ASP A 164 1.33 26.93 -9.68
CA ASP A 164 0.05 27.65 -9.59
C ASP A 164 -0.10 28.71 -10.70
N SER A 165 1.04 29.25 -11.18
CA SER A 165 1.05 30.13 -12.37
C SER A 165 0.55 29.44 -13.66
N MET A 166 0.29 28.13 -13.62
CA MET A 166 -0.33 27.37 -14.71
C MET A 166 -1.86 27.29 -14.58
N ASP A 167 -2.46 27.78 -13.48
CA ASP A 167 -3.87 27.53 -13.10
C ASP A 167 -4.24 26.01 -13.04
N ASP A 168 -3.25 25.14 -12.87
CA ASP A 168 -3.39 23.71 -13.08
C ASP A 168 -3.10 22.86 -11.84
N VAL A 169 -2.84 23.47 -10.68
CA VAL A 169 -2.52 22.75 -9.45
C VAL A 169 -3.75 22.57 -8.57
N VAL A 170 -3.95 21.35 -8.09
CA VAL A 170 -5.01 20.99 -7.15
C VAL A 170 -4.44 20.26 -5.93
N LEU A 171 -4.98 20.55 -4.74
CA LEU A 171 -4.69 19.76 -3.56
C LEU A 171 -5.47 18.46 -3.62
N VAL A 172 -4.79 17.34 -3.34
CA VAL A 172 -5.40 16.01 -3.36
C VAL A 172 -5.45 15.40 -1.97
N GLU A 173 -6.40 14.49 -1.75
CA GLU A 173 -6.43 13.66 -0.57
C GLU A 173 -5.42 12.52 -0.67
N PRO A 174 -4.92 11.97 0.47
CA PRO A 174 -4.02 10.83 0.44
C PRO A 174 -4.73 9.59 -0.09
N VAL A 175 -3.97 8.70 -0.70
CA VAL A 175 -4.52 7.47 -1.28
C VAL A 175 -3.86 6.23 -0.67
N MET A 176 -4.65 5.16 -0.52
CA MET A 176 -4.16 3.86 -0.01
C MET A 176 -3.38 3.05 -1.07
N ALA A 177 -3.11 3.61 -2.24
CA ALA A 177 -2.15 3.04 -3.19
C ALA A 177 -0.73 3.22 -2.66
N ALA A 178 0.18 2.33 -3.09
CA ALA A 178 1.61 2.39 -2.77
C ALA A 178 2.42 2.71 -4.02
N GLU A 179 3.63 3.22 -3.81
CA GLU A 179 4.53 3.64 -4.88
C GLU A 179 5.98 3.40 -4.47
N ASP A 180 6.78 2.81 -5.35
CA ASP A 180 8.19 2.51 -5.07
C ASP A 180 9.08 3.78 -5.04
N PHE A 181 8.59 4.91 -5.53
CA PHE A 181 9.22 6.21 -5.34
C PHE A 181 9.53 6.51 -3.87
N ALA A 182 8.76 5.94 -2.94
CA ALA A 182 8.99 6.05 -1.51
C ALA A 182 10.38 5.57 -1.08
N GLU A 183 10.97 4.60 -1.78
CA GLU A 183 12.34 4.12 -1.52
C GLU A 183 13.39 5.21 -1.80
N TYR A 184 13.19 6.01 -2.84
CA TYR A 184 14.07 7.14 -3.11
C TYR A 184 13.97 8.21 -2.02
N GLN A 185 12.78 8.41 -1.45
CA GLN A 185 12.57 9.38 -0.36
C GLN A 185 13.22 8.95 0.96
N GLN A 186 13.65 7.69 1.12
CA GLN A 186 14.46 7.27 2.26
C GLN A 186 15.91 7.78 2.15
N GLU A 187 16.38 8.08 0.93
CA GLU A 187 17.76 8.44 0.64
C GLU A 187 17.97 9.93 0.40
N VAL A 188 16.99 10.59 -0.24
CA VAL A 188 17.07 12.01 -0.62
C VAL A 188 15.71 12.69 -0.48
N GLU A 189 15.70 14.01 -0.32
CA GLU A 189 14.46 14.77 -0.38
C GLU A 189 13.76 14.55 -1.73
N GLY A 190 12.49 14.16 -1.70
CA GLY A 190 11.73 13.87 -2.90
C GLY A 190 10.31 14.40 -2.85
N MET A 191 9.78 14.79 -4.00
CA MET A 191 8.37 15.16 -4.16
C MET A 191 7.72 14.35 -5.26
N PHE A 192 6.57 13.75 -4.94
CA PHE A 192 5.76 12.99 -5.88
C PHE A 192 4.47 13.74 -6.19
N MET A 193 4.04 13.69 -7.44
CA MET A 193 2.89 14.42 -7.96
C MET A 193 1.96 13.50 -8.73
N PHE A 194 0.69 13.84 -8.80
CA PHE A 194 -0.26 13.20 -9.70
C PHE A 194 -0.51 14.07 -10.93
N LEU A 195 -0.48 13.48 -12.12
CA LEU A 195 -0.95 14.11 -13.34
C LEU A 195 -2.35 13.62 -13.66
N GLY A 196 -3.30 14.52 -13.65
CA GLY A 196 -4.71 14.22 -13.83
C GLY A 196 -5.04 13.73 -15.24
N VAL A 197 -5.80 12.64 -15.30
CA VAL A 197 -6.32 12.08 -16.56
C VAL A 197 -7.83 11.84 -16.52
N ASN A 198 -8.53 12.38 -15.50
CA ASN A 198 -9.98 12.25 -15.38
C ASN A 198 -10.70 13.22 -16.33
N GLY A 199 -11.29 12.69 -17.38
CA GLY A 199 -11.98 13.43 -18.44
C GLY A 199 -11.59 12.93 -19.83
N GLY A 200 -12.26 13.38 -20.87
CA GLY A 200 -11.99 12.92 -22.23
C GLY A 200 -12.10 11.41 -22.36
N ARG A 201 -11.00 10.75 -22.74
CA ARG A 201 -10.90 9.28 -22.80
C ARG A 201 -10.65 8.63 -21.44
N GLY A 202 -10.21 9.40 -20.42
CA GLY A 202 -9.90 8.92 -19.08
C GLY A 202 -11.17 8.60 -18.28
N GLY A 203 -11.00 7.82 -17.21
CA GLY A 203 -12.08 7.48 -16.29
C GLY A 203 -12.12 6.01 -15.89
N ALA A 204 -11.43 5.12 -16.60
CA ALA A 204 -11.20 3.77 -16.13
C ALA A 204 -10.14 3.77 -15.01
N PRO A 205 -10.26 2.93 -13.99
CA PRO A 205 -9.27 2.87 -12.92
C PRO A 205 -7.91 2.36 -13.44
N LEU A 206 -6.85 2.72 -12.71
CA LEU A 206 -5.51 2.17 -12.94
C LEU A 206 -5.55 0.63 -12.98
N HIS A 207 -4.66 0.02 -13.74
CA HIS A 207 -4.56 -1.43 -13.96
C HIS A 207 -5.79 -2.07 -14.66
N SER A 208 -6.75 -1.28 -15.12
CA SER A 208 -7.84 -1.76 -15.96
C SER A 208 -7.34 -1.97 -17.40
N SER A 209 -7.77 -3.05 -18.05
CA SER A 209 -7.53 -3.24 -19.50
C SER A 209 -8.24 -2.19 -20.39
N LYS A 210 -9.09 -1.36 -19.79
CA LYS A 210 -9.80 -0.25 -20.44
C LYS A 210 -9.22 1.11 -20.05
N PHE A 211 -8.10 1.13 -19.30
CA PHE A 211 -7.43 2.37 -18.95
C PHE A 211 -6.93 3.05 -20.22
N ASP A 212 -7.35 4.29 -20.42
CA ASP A 212 -6.99 5.12 -21.55
C ASP A 212 -6.97 6.58 -21.09
N PHE A 213 -6.23 7.44 -21.75
CA PHE A 213 -6.15 8.87 -21.44
C PHE A 213 -5.79 9.67 -22.70
N ASP A 214 -6.02 10.96 -22.65
CA ASP A 214 -5.58 11.88 -23.69
C ASP A 214 -4.08 12.15 -23.54
N GLU A 215 -3.27 11.73 -24.50
CA GLU A 215 -1.80 11.83 -24.45
C GLU A 215 -1.30 13.27 -24.40
N GLU A 216 -2.11 14.27 -24.79
CA GLU A 216 -1.74 15.69 -24.70
C GLU A 216 -1.47 16.13 -23.26
N VAL A 217 -2.05 15.45 -22.24
CA VAL A 217 -1.78 15.75 -20.83
C VAL A 217 -0.31 15.54 -20.46
N LEU A 218 0.42 14.70 -21.17
CA LEU A 218 1.85 14.47 -20.92
C LEU A 218 2.67 15.75 -21.10
N LEU A 219 2.24 16.66 -21.95
CA LEU A 219 2.87 17.97 -22.13
C LEU A 219 2.76 18.84 -20.85
N VAL A 220 1.68 18.69 -20.09
CA VAL A 220 1.52 19.36 -18.79
C VAL A 220 2.54 18.83 -17.81
N GLY A 221 2.75 17.51 -17.77
CA GLY A 221 3.79 16.89 -16.94
C GLY A 221 5.20 17.36 -17.28
N VAL A 222 5.50 17.44 -18.58
CA VAL A 222 6.80 17.96 -19.07
C VAL A 222 6.98 19.45 -18.65
N GLU A 223 5.97 20.28 -18.83
CA GLU A 223 6.03 21.69 -18.41
C GLU A 223 6.19 21.82 -16.89
N ALA A 224 5.52 20.98 -16.11
CA ALA A 224 5.68 20.96 -14.65
C ALA A 224 7.12 20.67 -14.26
N PHE A 225 7.74 19.62 -14.79
CA PHE A 225 9.14 19.30 -14.54
C PHE A 225 10.09 20.41 -14.99
N LYS A 226 9.85 21.00 -16.16
CA LYS A 226 10.65 22.12 -16.65
C LYS A 226 10.62 23.29 -15.66
N ARG A 227 9.44 23.71 -15.19
CA ARG A 227 9.30 24.82 -14.22
C ARG A 227 9.95 24.50 -12.88
N ILE A 228 9.84 23.25 -12.42
CA ILE A 228 10.54 22.77 -11.22
C ILE A 228 12.05 22.95 -11.39
N LEU A 229 12.62 22.46 -12.49
CA LEU A 229 14.06 22.56 -12.77
C LEU A 229 14.51 24.04 -12.87
N GLU A 230 13.77 24.87 -13.56
CA GLU A 230 14.08 26.32 -13.66
C GLU A 230 14.05 26.99 -12.28
N SER A 231 13.13 26.60 -11.39
CA SER A 231 13.03 27.14 -10.03
C SER A 231 14.14 26.69 -9.08
N GLU A 232 14.79 25.58 -9.36
CA GLU A 232 15.91 25.08 -8.57
C GLU A 232 17.24 25.78 -8.88
N ASN A 233 17.26 26.75 -9.81
CA ASN A 233 18.44 27.52 -10.18
C ASN A 233 19.65 26.62 -10.47
N TYR A 234 19.52 25.73 -11.42
CA TYR A 234 20.70 25.10 -12.01
C TYR A 234 21.47 26.14 -12.83
N ALA A 235 22.36 26.82 -12.13
CA ALA A 235 23.42 27.62 -12.74
C ALA A 235 24.64 26.76 -13.05
#